data_61cdc02323d36fd4c3bd1d17e786cb38
#
_entry.id   61cdc02323d36fd4c3bd1d17e786cb38
#
_cell.length_a   1.000
_cell.length_b   1.000
_cell.length_c   1.000
_cell.angle_alpha   90.00
_cell.angle_beta   90.00
_cell.angle_gamma   90.00
#
_symmetry.space_group_name_H-M   'P 1'
#
loop_
_entity.id
_entity.type
_entity.pdbx_description
1 polymer ?
#
loop_
_entity_poly.entity_id
_entity_poly.type
_entity_poly.pdbx_seq_one_letter_code
_entity_poly.pdbx_strand_id
1 'polypeptide(L)'
;MATATRFQTNLLDVTYNGWTNYKTWNVVLWVENDESIQHFIQEHDVCCYEELLEALYEYGSKQTPDGVEWNDPEINRVEINGDVFDF
;
A
#
# COMPACT_ATOMS: atom_id res chain seq x y z
N MET A 1 16.81 -7.36 2.09
CA MET A 1 16.30 -7.61 1.67
C MET A 1 16.27 -8.14 0.60
N ALA A 2 16.55 -8.79 0.33
CA ALA A 2 16.50 -9.54 -0.81
C ALA A 2 15.23 -9.41 -1.52
N THR A 3 14.62 -8.40 -1.22
CA THR A 3 13.32 -8.22 -1.71
C THR A 3 13.26 -8.00 -3.17
N ALA A 4 14.23 -7.31 -3.70
CA ALA A 4 14.20 -6.96 -5.10
C ALA A 4 14.20 -8.18 -6.00
N THR A 5 14.87 -9.22 -5.57
CA THR A 5 14.96 -10.41 -6.38
C THR A 5 13.60 -11.04 -6.61
N ARG A 6 12.76 -10.99 -5.61
CA ARG A 6 11.46 -11.58 -5.75
C ARG A 6 10.59 -10.89 -6.78
N PHE A 7 10.84 -9.60 -6.97
CA PHE A 7 10.04 -8.85 -7.90
C PHE A 7 10.22 -9.37 -9.33
N GLN A 8 11.43 -9.76 -9.66
CA GLN A 8 11.67 -10.28 -11.00
C GLN A 8 10.90 -11.55 -11.25
N THR A 9 10.84 -12.41 -10.28
CA THR A 9 10.13 -13.66 -10.46
C THR A 9 8.65 -13.43 -10.58
N ASN A 10 8.16 -12.32 -10.07
CA ASN A 10 6.74 -12.04 -10.11
C ASN A 10 6.24 -11.56 -11.46
N LEU A 11 7.09 -11.43 -12.41
CA LEU A 11 6.66 -11.01 -13.72
C LEU A 11 5.61 -11.94 -14.31
N LEU A 12 5.67 -13.21 -13.93
CA LEU A 12 4.72 -14.19 -14.42
C LEU A 12 3.61 -14.49 -13.42
N ASP A 13 3.63 -13.82 -12.30
CA ASP A 13 2.68 -14.08 -11.22
C ASP A 13 1.53 -13.08 -11.30
N VAL A 14 0.35 -13.57 -11.61
CA VAL A 14 -0.80 -12.70 -11.76
C VAL A 14 -1.35 -12.23 -10.43
N THR A 15 -0.89 -12.81 -9.33
CA THR A 15 -1.44 -12.46 -8.02
C THR A 15 -0.61 -11.41 -7.30
N TYR A 16 0.49 -10.97 -7.89
CA TYR A 16 1.32 -9.93 -7.29
C TYR A 16 1.60 -10.21 -5.83
N ASN A 17 2.27 -11.33 -5.57
CA ASN A 17 2.64 -11.73 -4.21
C ASN A 17 1.43 -12.02 -3.32
N GLY A 18 0.34 -12.45 -3.92
CA GLY A 18 -0.85 -12.80 -3.15
C GLY A 18 -1.89 -11.70 -3.10
N TRP A 19 -1.57 -10.52 -3.61
CA TRP A 19 -2.54 -9.42 -3.64
C TRP A 19 -3.39 -9.51 -4.91
N THR A 20 -4.60 -8.98 -4.83
CA THR A 20 -5.58 -9.12 -5.89
C THR A 20 -5.12 -8.57 -7.24
N ASN A 21 -4.46 -7.42 -7.24
CA ASN A 21 -4.04 -6.80 -8.48
C ASN A 21 -2.81 -5.94 -8.25
N TYR A 22 -2.27 -5.40 -9.33
CA TYR A 22 -1.07 -4.60 -9.27
C TYR A 22 -1.24 -3.37 -8.38
N LYS A 23 -2.36 -2.69 -8.49
CA LYS A 23 -2.54 -1.45 -7.74
C LYS A 23 -2.59 -1.70 -6.24
N THR A 24 -3.26 -2.76 -5.83
CA THR A 24 -3.28 -3.14 -4.42
C THR A 24 -1.88 -3.47 -3.94
N TRP A 25 -1.17 -4.28 -4.72
CA TRP A 25 0.20 -4.65 -4.38
C TRP A 25 1.10 -3.44 -4.26
N ASN A 26 1.00 -2.50 -5.21
CA ASN A 26 1.87 -1.33 -5.22
C ASN A 26 1.64 -0.46 -4.00
N VAL A 27 0.39 -0.24 -3.66
CA VAL A 27 0.05 0.56 -2.49
C VAL A 27 0.60 -0.08 -1.23
N VAL A 28 0.41 -1.39 -1.09
CA VAL A 28 0.91 -2.10 0.09
C VAL A 28 2.43 -2.04 0.15
N LEU A 29 3.07 -2.19 -1.00
CA LEU A 29 4.53 -2.10 -1.07
C LEU A 29 5.03 -0.79 -0.47
N TRP A 30 4.43 0.33 -0.85
CA TRP A 30 4.83 1.61 -0.35
C TRP A 30 4.44 1.81 1.11
N VAL A 31 3.25 1.38 1.49
CA VAL A 31 2.81 1.52 2.88
C VAL A 31 3.72 0.75 3.82
N GLU A 32 4.13 -0.45 3.44
CA GLU A 32 4.93 -1.29 4.33
C GLU A 32 6.41 -0.96 4.31
N ASN A 33 6.93 -0.42 3.21
CA ASN A 33 8.36 -0.25 3.08
C ASN A 33 8.85 1.19 3.14
N ASP A 34 7.97 2.15 3.12
CA ASP A 34 8.36 3.56 3.19
C ASP A 34 8.33 4.00 4.65
N GLU A 35 9.51 4.36 5.16
CA GLU A 35 9.63 4.77 6.54
C GLU A 35 8.78 6.00 6.88
N SER A 36 8.70 6.92 5.93
CA SER A 36 7.90 8.12 6.15
C SER A 36 6.44 7.80 6.34
N ILE A 37 5.93 6.88 5.54
CA ILE A 37 4.53 6.47 5.66
C ILE A 37 4.30 5.73 6.96
N GLN A 38 5.23 4.85 7.34
CA GLN A 38 5.11 4.13 8.61
C GLN A 38 5.09 5.09 9.79
N HIS A 39 5.95 6.08 9.75
CA HIS A 39 6.00 7.09 10.79
C HIS A 39 4.70 7.89 10.83
N PHE A 40 4.19 8.21 9.66
CA PHE A 40 2.95 8.94 9.50
C PHE A 40 1.77 8.18 10.10
N ILE A 41 1.72 6.87 9.85
CA ILE A 41 0.68 6.02 10.41
C ILE A 41 0.73 6.05 11.93
N GLN A 42 1.92 5.98 12.49
CA GLN A 42 2.07 5.99 13.93
C GLN A 42 1.69 7.33 14.53
N GLU A 43 2.11 8.42 13.89
CA GLU A 43 1.84 9.76 14.40
C GLU A 43 0.35 10.09 14.39
N HIS A 44 -0.35 9.64 13.36
CA HIS A 44 -1.76 9.96 13.21
C HIS A 44 -2.67 8.86 13.72
N ASP A 45 -2.08 7.82 14.30
CA ASP A 45 -2.86 6.74 14.91
C ASP A 45 -3.83 6.13 13.91
N VAL A 46 -3.33 5.87 12.72
CA VAL A 46 -4.14 5.34 11.63
C VAL A 46 -4.47 3.88 11.88
N CYS A 47 -5.74 3.54 11.81
CA CYS A 47 -6.21 2.19 12.10
C CYS A 47 -6.72 1.43 10.89
N CYS A 48 -6.93 2.09 9.77
CA CYS A 48 -7.41 1.42 8.56
C CYS A 48 -6.99 2.21 7.34
N TYR A 49 -7.17 1.59 6.18
CA TYR A 49 -6.74 2.22 4.95
C TYR A 49 -7.50 3.50 4.65
N GLU A 50 -8.78 3.53 4.98
CA GLU A 50 -9.58 4.73 4.75
C GLU A 50 -9.05 5.92 5.53
N GLU A 51 -8.62 5.69 6.76
CA GLU A 51 -8.03 6.76 7.56
C GLU A 51 -6.69 7.21 6.99
N LEU A 52 -5.91 6.26 6.53
CA LEU A 52 -4.63 6.58 5.90
C LEU A 52 -4.87 7.43 4.65
N LEU A 53 -5.88 7.06 3.87
CA LEU A 53 -6.21 7.79 2.66
C LEU A 53 -6.54 9.24 2.96
N GLU A 54 -7.37 9.48 3.95
CA GLU A 54 -7.74 10.83 4.33
C GLU A 54 -6.51 11.63 4.78
N ALA A 55 -5.69 11.01 5.59
CA ALA A 55 -4.52 11.70 6.12
C ALA A 55 -3.51 12.02 5.02
N LEU A 56 -3.33 11.10 4.09
CA LEU A 56 -2.41 11.33 2.99
C LEU A 56 -2.89 12.47 2.10
N TYR A 57 -4.19 12.52 1.86
CA TYR A 57 -4.76 13.59 1.03
C TYR A 57 -4.62 14.94 1.71
N GLU A 58 -4.81 15.00 3.03
CA GLU A 58 -4.60 16.24 3.76
C GLU A 58 -3.16 16.70 3.69
N TYR A 59 -2.25 15.72 3.72
CA TYR A 59 -0.83 16.01 3.65
C TYR A 59 -0.41 16.45 2.24
N GLY A 60 -1.22 16.15 1.23
CA GLY A 60 -0.93 16.53 -0.14
C GLY A 60 -0.46 15.38 -1.01
N SER A 61 -0.45 14.17 -0.48
CA SER A 61 -0.01 13.00 -1.25
C SER A 61 -1.22 12.30 -1.83
N LYS A 62 -1.29 12.20 -3.14
CA LYS A 62 -2.43 11.61 -3.83
C LYS A 62 -2.14 10.27 -4.48
N GLN A 63 -0.87 9.94 -4.66
CA GLN A 63 -0.50 8.70 -5.33
C GLN A 63 0.86 8.23 -4.86
N THR A 64 1.14 6.95 -5.11
CA THR A 64 2.45 6.41 -4.81
C THR A 64 3.49 6.99 -5.76
N PRO A 65 4.77 6.88 -5.42
CA PRO A 65 5.82 7.31 -6.36
C PRO A 65 5.76 6.59 -7.70
N ASP A 66 5.12 5.44 -7.75
CA ASP A 66 4.93 4.70 -8.99
C ASP A 66 3.70 5.13 -9.76
N GLY A 67 2.95 6.09 -9.25
CA GLY A 67 1.83 6.66 -9.96
C GLY A 67 0.48 6.02 -9.70
N VAL A 68 0.38 5.17 -8.70
CA VAL A 68 -0.90 4.57 -8.32
C VAL A 68 -1.59 5.48 -7.33
N GLU A 69 -2.79 5.91 -7.67
CA GLU A 69 -3.54 6.78 -6.77
C GLU A 69 -3.99 6.02 -5.54
N TRP A 70 -3.79 6.63 -4.37
CA TRP A 70 -4.21 6.00 -3.13
C TRP A 70 -5.69 5.69 -3.10
N ASN A 71 -6.48 6.48 -3.83
CA ASN A 71 -7.94 6.36 -3.86
C ASN A 71 -8.45 5.64 -5.10
N ASP A 72 -7.62 4.87 -5.77
CA ASP A 72 -8.01 4.18 -6.98
C ASP A 72 -9.06 3.11 -6.64
N PRO A 73 -10.19 3.10 -7.36
CA PRO A 73 -11.27 2.15 -7.04
C PRO A 73 -10.89 0.67 -7.23
N GLU A 74 -9.82 0.40 -7.96
CA GLU A 74 -9.37 -0.99 -8.15
C GLU A 74 -8.59 -1.52 -6.95
N ILE A 75 -8.20 -0.64 -6.03
CA ILE A 75 -7.48 -1.09 -4.83
C ILE A 75 -8.43 -1.87 -3.94
N ASN A 76 -8.02 -3.06 -3.56
CA ASN A 76 -8.83 -3.93 -2.70
C ASN A 76 -8.59 -3.54 -1.24
N ARG A 77 -9.41 -2.64 -0.74
CA ARG A 77 -9.23 -2.13 0.63
C ARG A 77 -9.49 -3.18 1.69
N VAL A 78 -10.39 -4.11 1.40
CA VAL A 78 -10.66 -5.18 2.35
C VAL A 78 -9.41 -6.02 2.58
N GLU A 79 -8.71 -6.31 1.51
CA GLU A 79 -7.46 -7.05 1.59
C GLU A 79 -6.42 -6.31 2.43
N ILE A 80 -6.28 -5.01 2.17
CA ILE A 80 -5.31 -4.21 2.89
C ILE A 80 -5.67 -4.11 4.36
N ASN A 81 -6.94 -3.87 4.65
CA ASN A 81 -7.36 -3.74 6.05
C ASN A 81 -7.18 -5.05 6.81
N GLY A 82 -7.35 -6.17 6.14
CA GLY A 82 -7.18 -7.45 6.78
C GLY A 82 -5.74 -7.86 7.04
N ASP A 83 -4.83 -7.41 6.19
CA ASP A 83 -3.44 -7.86 6.28
C ASP A 83 -2.49 -6.81 6.83
N VAL A 84 -2.70 -5.55 6.50
CA VAL A 84 -1.78 -4.49 6.92
C VAL A 84 -2.24 -3.84 8.21
N PHE A 85 -3.52 -3.64 8.35
CA PHE A 85 -4.08 -2.94 9.51
C PHE A 85 -4.83 -3.85 10.47
N ASP A 86 -4.62 -5.14 10.37
CA ASP A 86 -5.28 -6.08 11.26
C ASP A 86 -4.44 -6.18 12.54
N PHE A 87 -4.85 -5.47 13.55
CA PHE A 87 -4.13 -5.48 14.83
C PHE A 87 -4.80 -6.39 15.84
#